data_2380d6b225905b928559803b3f9a3791
#
_entry.id   2380d6b225905b928559803b3f9a3791
#
_cell.length_a   1.000
_cell.length_b   1.000
_cell.length_c   1.000
_cell.angle_alpha   90.00
_cell.angle_beta   90.00
_cell.angle_gamma   90.00
#
_symmetry.space_group_name_H-M   'P 1'
#
loop_
_entity.id
_entity.type
_entity.pdbx_description
1 polymer ?
#
loop_
_entity_poly.entity_id
_entity_poly.type
_entity_poly.pdbx_seq_one_letter_code
_entity_poly.pdbx_strand_id
1 'polypeptide(L)'
;MKSFIHHEYVSIGHHNSTHRIILLHGWGADSDDLLPIGKSIIHNLSHEFEIVSLKAPDFRANGVGRQWYSLFPPDWNEAKISVGKLIDTLKWFDTQKIPLRDTVLLGFSQGAAMALDAGLRLDLGLVVSCSGYPHPEWIPSENCPVLLSHGLQDDIVPPSASREILKKLKHKKYLNVGSHEFNCAHTIHENFIDVIRIKIEEIF
;
A
#
# COMPACT_ATOMS: atom_id res chain seq x y z
N MET A 1 -25.21 -17.94 -1.02
CA MET A 1 -24.45 -16.74 -1.40
C MET A 1 -23.50 -16.41 -0.24
N LYS A 2 -22.17 -16.54 -0.42
CA LYS A 2 -21.20 -16.00 0.57
C LYS A 2 -21.29 -14.48 0.43
N SER A 3 -21.72 -13.77 1.46
CA SER A 3 -21.60 -12.31 1.49
C SER A 3 -20.10 -11.98 1.51
N PHE A 4 -19.59 -11.46 0.41
CA PHE A 4 -18.23 -10.89 0.38
C PHE A 4 -18.27 -9.64 1.26
N ILE A 5 -17.63 -9.70 2.41
CA ILE A 5 -17.44 -8.54 3.27
C ILE A 5 -16.20 -7.84 2.74
N HIS A 6 -16.40 -6.76 1.95
CA HIS A 6 -15.31 -5.87 1.56
C HIS A 6 -14.87 -5.03 2.77
N HIS A 7 -13.62 -4.58 2.74
CA HIS A 7 -13.16 -3.61 3.74
C HIS A 7 -14.02 -2.34 3.68
N GLU A 8 -14.36 -1.79 4.83
CA GLU A 8 -14.89 -0.45 4.90
C GLU A 8 -13.84 0.55 4.40
N TYR A 9 -14.29 1.64 3.79
CA TYR A 9 -13.38 2.66 3.25
C TYR A 9 -14.00 4.05 3.28
N VAL A 10 -13.12 5.05 3.21
CA VAL A 10 -13.48 6.45 2.90
C VAL A 10 -13.07 6.72 1.46
N SER A 11 -13.92 7.35 0.68
CA SER A 11 -13.62 7.74 -0.69
C SER A 11 -13.73 9.24 -0.86
N ILE A 12 -12.75 9.82 -1.56
CA ILE A 12 -12.71 11.22 -1.97
C ILE A 12 -12.39 11.24 -3.47
N GLY A 13 -13.27 11.84 -4.27
CA GLY A 13 -13.04 11.92 -5.71
C GLY A 13 -14.24 12.46 -6.45
N HIS A 14 -14.07 12.64 -7.76
CA HIS A 14 -15.10 13.10 -8.67
C HIS A 14 -15.67 11.91 -9.47
N HIS A 15 -16.93 12.03 -9.90
CA HIS A 15 -17.55 11.03 -10.77
C HIS A 15 -16.82 10.84 -12.12
N ASN A 16 -15.95 11.79 -12.49
CA ASN A 16 -15.14 11.75 -13.70
C ASN A 16 -13.75 11.13 -13.50
N SER A 17 -13.38 10.71 -12.27
CA SER A 17 -12.08 10.09 -12.03
C SER A 17 -11.85 8.90 -12.97
N THR A 18 -10.67 8.86 -13.57
CA THR A 18 -10.22 7.83 -14.51
C THR A 18 -9.20 6.90 -13.88
N HIS A 19 -8.57 7.34 -12.78
CA HIS A 19 -7.57 6.60 -12.02
C HIS A 19 -7.92 6.58 -10.54
N ARG A 20 -7.28 5.68 -9.80
CA ARG A 20 -7.52 5.48 -8.36
C ARG A 20 -6.21 5.38 -7.59
N ILE A 21 -6.17 5.95 -6.39
CA ILE A 21 -5.17 5.62 -5.38
C ILE A 21 -5.86 4.97 -4.19
N ILE A 22 -5.45 3.73 -3.84
CA ILE A 22 -5.91 3.01 -2.64
C ILE A 22 -4.84 3.14 -1.57
N LEU A 23 -5.24 3.57 -0.37
CA LEU A 23 -4.37 3.83 0.78
C LEU A 23 -4.59 2.80 1.88
N LEU A 24 -3.49 2.24 2.40
CA LEU A 24 -3.47 1.28 3.50
C LEU A 24 -2.66 1.86 4.67
N HIS A 25 -3.34 2.26 5.73
CA HIS A 25 -2.72 2.89 6.91
C HIS A 25 -1.85 1.90 7.72
N GLY A 26 -0.99 2.44 8.59
CA GLY A 26 -0.17 1.68 9.50
C GLY A 26 -0.93 1.10 10.70
N TRP A 27 -0.24 0.25 11.49
CA TRP A 27 -0.77 -0.29 12.74
C TRP A 27 -1.08 0.83 13.73
N GLY A 28 -2.28 0.82 14.29
CA GLY A 28 -2.72 1.80 15.28
C GLY A 28 -3.32 3.08 14.69
N ALA A 29 -3.35 3.24 13.38
CA ALA A 29 -4.00 4.34 12.68
C ALA A 29 -5.44 3.97 12.22
N ASP A 30 -6.05 4.77 11.39
CA ASP A 30 -7.34 4.53 10.73
C ASP A 30 -7.30 5.11 9.30
N SER A 31 -8.39 4.99 8.55
CA SER A 31 -8.53 5.44 7.16
C SER A 31 -8.20 6.92 6.94
N ASP A 32 -8.34 7.78 7.95
CA ASP A 32 -8.08 9.21 7.78
C ASP A 32 -6.57 9.57 7.76
N ASP A 33 -5.73 8.67 8.27
CA ASP A 33 -4.29 8.91 8.50
C ASP A 33 -3.53 9.28 7.22
N LEU A 34 -3.76 8.53 6.13
CA LEU A 34 -3.07 8.76 4.85
C LEU A 34 -3.81 9.67 3.87
N LEU A 35 -5.01 10.17 4.19
CA LEU A 35 -5.75 11.07 3.29
C LEU A 35 -4.97 12.33 2.92
N PRO A 36 -4.25 13.02 3.84
CA PRO A 36 -3.40 14.16 3.47
C PRO A 36 -2.31 13.79 2.46
N ILE A 37 -1.68 12.63 2.63
CA ILE A 37 -0.65 12.12 1.70
C ILE A 37 -1.28 11.83 0.33
N GLY A 38 -2.42 11.12 0.28
CA GLY A 38 -3.15 10.86 -0.96
C GLY A 38 -3.51 12.14 -1.71
N LYS A 39 -4.04 13.15 -1.00
CA LYS A 39 -4.35 14.48 -1.57
C LYS A 39 -3.10 15.16 -2.12
N SER A 40 -1.98 15.11 -1.38
CA SER A 40 -0.72 15.69 -1.84
C SER A 40 -0.19 14.99 -3.09
N ILE A 41 -0.32 13.65 -3.19
CA ILE A 41 0.13 12.88 -4.36
C ILE A 41 -0.68 13.27 -5.60
N ILE A 42 -2.01 13.30 -5.52
CA ILE A 42 -2.86 13.56 -6.70
C ILE A 42 -2.91 15.04 -7.10
N HIS A 43 -2.40 15.94 -6.27
CA HIS A 43 -2.39 17.36 -6.58
C HIS A 43 -1.51 17.65 -7.80
N ASN A 44 -2.07 18.30 -8.83
CA ASN A 44 -1.43 18.66 -10.09
C ASN A 44 -0.98 17.47 -10.96
N LEU A 45 -1.55 16.28 -10.79
CA LEU A 45 -1.41 15.22 -11.79
C LEU A 45 -2.23 15.55 -13.04
N SER A 46 -1.79 15.04 -14.20
CA SER A 46 -2.48 15.23 -15.48
C SER A 46 -3.79 14.45 -15.58
N HIS A 47 -3.97 13.42 -14.75
CA HIS A 47 -5.14 12.57 -14.71
C HIS A 47 -6.00 12.82 -13.47
N GLU A 48 -7.32 12.60 -13.59
CA GLU A 48 -8.26 12.71 -12.48
C GLU A 48 -8.28 11.44 -11.63
N PHE A 49 -7.84 11.56 -10.39
CA PHE A 49 -7.79 10.46 -9.42
C PHE A 49 -8.92 10.51 -8.40
N GLU A 50 -9.47 9.35 -8.04
CA GLU A 50 -10.16 9.16 -6.77
C GLU A 50 -9.20 8.61 -5.71
N ILE A 51 -9.38 9.01 -4.45
CA ILE A 51 -8.69 8.45 -3.29
C ILE A 51 -9.65 7.51 -2.59
N VAL A 52 -9.22 6.28 -2.36
CA VAL A 52 -9.91 5.29 -1.54
C VAL A 52 -9.00 4.93 -0.38
N SER A 53 -9.40 5.24 0.85
CA SER A 53 -8.64 4.87 2.04
C SER A 53 -9.35 3.74 2.78
N LEU A 54 -8.75 2.55 2.78
CA LEU A 54 -9.33 1.37 3.40
C LEU A 54 -9.17 1.42 4.92
N LYS A 55 -10.18 0.91 5.64
CA LYS A 55 -10.10 0.65 7.06
C LYS A 55 -9.61 -0.78 7.30
N ALA A 56 -8.57 -0.92 8.09
CA ALA A 56 -8.18 -2.25 8.58
C ALA A 56 -9.34 -2.88 9.39
N PRO A 57 -9.53 -4.22 9.31
CA PRO A 57 -10.76 -4.85 9.82
C PRO A 57 -10.89 -4.79 11.33
N ASP A 58 -9.77 -4.87 12.06
CA ASP A 58 -9.79 -5.10 13.50
C ASP A 58 -9.30 -3.89 14.29
N PHE A 59 -9.89 -3.67 15.47
CA PHE A 59 -9.35 -2.76 16.45
C PHE A 59 -8.17 -3.41 17.18
N ARG A 60 -7.22 -2.60 17.61
CA ARG A 60 -6.17 -3.06 18.53
C ARG A 60 -6.79 -3.52 19.84
N ALA A 61 -6.07 -4.37 20.57
CA ALA A 61 -6.53 -4.92 21.85
C ALA A 61 -6.91 -3.84 22.90
N ASN A 62 -6.32 -2.64 22.82
CA ASN A 62 -6.66 -1.49 23.67
C ASN A 62 -7.86 -0.67 23.16
N GLY A 63 -8.49 -1.05 22.06
CA GLY A 63 -9.64 -0.37 21.46
C GLY A 63 -9.33 0.95 20.75
N VAL A 64 -8.06 1.33 20.63
CA VAL A 64 -7.64 2.60 19.99
C VAL A 64 -6.83 2.29 18.72
N GLY A 65 -7.33 2.83 17.59
CA GLY A 65 -6.75 2.58 16.26
C GLY A 65 -6.96 1.15 15.77
N ARG A 66 -6.67 0.93 14.51
CA ARG A 66 -6.93 -0.32 13.78
C ARG A 66 -5.66 -1.07 13.43
N GLN A 67 -5.81 -2.31 13.03
CA GLN A 67 -4.73 -3.20 12.58
C GLN A 67 -5.23 -4.14 11.48
N TRP A 68 -4.35 -4.48 10.54
CA TRP A 68 -4.62 -5.47 9.51
C TRP A 68 -4.57 -6.90 10.07
N TYR A 69 -3.69 -7.12 11.03
CA TYR A 69 -3.50 -8.36 11.78
C TYR A 69 -2.77 -8.05 13.08
N SER A 70 -2.83 -8.96 14.06
CA SER A 70 -2.11 -8.83 15.34
C SER A 70 -0.61 -8.77 15.11
N LEU A 71 0.06 -7.77 15.71
CA LEU A 71 1.50 -7.51 15.49
C LEU A 71 2.34 -7.72 16.76
N PHE A 72 1.75 -7.66 17.93
CA PHE A 72 2.46 -7.82 19.21
C PHE A 72 1.79 -8.85 20.11
N PRO A 73 2.20 -10.17 20.02
CA PRO A 73 3.16 -10.75 19.05
C PRO A 73 2.56 -10.85 17.64
N PRO A 74 3.41 -10.98 16.59
CA PRO A 74 2.90 -11.10 15.22
C PRO A 74 2.15 -12.43 15.02
N ASP A 75 0.91 -12.36 14.49
CA ASP A 75 0.17 -13.52 14.00
C ASP A 75 0.24 -13.61 12.48
N TRP A 76 1.15 -14.44 11.97
CA TRP A 76 1.36 -14.59 10.53
C TRP A 76 0.25 -15.41 9.85
N ASN A 77 -0.53 -16.20 10.58
CA ASN A 77 -1.70 -16.88 10.01
C ASN A 77 -2.84 -15.87 9.80
N GLU A 78 -3.05 -15.00 10.78
CA GLU A 78 -3.98 -13.88 10.63
C GLU A 78 -3.56 -12.94 9.49
N ALA A 79 -2.26 -12.65 9.36
CA ALA A 79 -1.72 -11.88 8.24
C ALA A 79 -2.08 -12.50 6.88
N LYS A 80 -1.89 -13.81 6.70
CA LYS A 80 -2.27 -14.53 5.46
C LYS A 80 -3.77 -14.40 5.16
N ILE A 81 -4.63 -14.53 6.17
CA ILE A 81 -6.09 -14.38 6.03
C ILE A 81 -6.43 -12.94 5.64
N SER A 82 -5.79 -11.95 6.27
CA SER A 82 -6.02 -10.53 5.99
C SER A 82 -5.57 -10.15 4.58
N VAL A 83 -4.43 -10.66 4.12
CA VAL A 83 -3.97 -10.53 2.73
C VAL A 83 -5.00 -11.10 1.76
N GLY A 84 -5.56 -12.28 2.03
CA GLY A 84 -6.61 -12.88 1.21
C GLY A 84 -7.86 -11.98 1.11
N LYS A 85 -8.33 -11.44 2.24
CA LYS A 85 -9.47 -10.49 2.27
C LYS A 85 -9.17 -9.20 1.50
N LEU A 86 -7.94 -8.69 1.59
CA LEU A 86 -7.52 -7.52 0.83
C LEU A 86 -7.50 -7.80 -0.67
N ILE A 87 -6.99 -8.95 -1.11
CA ILE A 87 -7.04 -9.38 -2.51
C ILE A 87 -8.49 -9.44 -3.02
N ASP A 88 -9.42 -10.00 -2.25
CA ASP A 88 -10.83 -10.05 -2.63
C ASP A 88 -11.45 -8.64 -2.74
N THR A 89 -11.08 -7.73 -1.83
CA THR A 89 -11.50 -6.32 -1.88
C THR A 89 -10.93 -5.62 -3.13
N LEU A 90 -9.64 -5.82 -3.44
CA LEU A 90 -9.02 -5.24 -4.63
C LEU A 90 -9.65 -5.78 -5.92
N LYS A 91 -9.93 -7.09 -6.00
CA LYS A 91 -10.65 -7.69 -7.13
C LYS A 91 -12.07 -7.14 -7.27
N TRP A 92 -12.74 -6.83 -6.16
CA TRP A 92 -14.02 -6.15 -6.23
C TRP A 92 -13.88 -4.75 -6.84
N PHE A 93 -12.85 -3.97 -6.45
CA PHE A 93 -12.56 -2.67 -7.06
C PHE A 93 -12.26 -2.78 -8.55
N ASP A 94 -11.63 -3.87 -9.02
CA ASP A 94 -11.39 -4.14 -10.44
C ASP A 94 -12.68 -4.26 -11.25
N THR A 95 -13.77 -4.70 -10.63
CA THR A 95 -15.11 -4.79 -11.27
C THR A 95 -15.85 -3.46 -11.32
N GLN A 96 -15.29 -2.41 -10.68
CA GLN A 96 -15.88 -1.07 -10.69
C GLN A 96 -15.39 -0.28 -11.92
N LYS A 97 -15.78 0.99 -12.00
CA LYS A 97 -15.44 1.88 -13.12
C LYS A 97 -13.95 1.96 -13.44
N ILE A 98 -13.09 1.93 -12.43
CA ILE A 98 -11.63 2.08 -12.57
C ILE A 98 -10.98 0.72 -12.31
N PRO A 99 -10.32 0.11 -13.33
CA PRO A 99 -9.68 -1.18 -13.17
C PRO A 99 -8.39 -1.09 -12.33
N LEU A 100 -7.88 -2.24 -11.89
CA LEU A 100 -6.64 -2.29 -11.08
C LEU A 100 -5.41 -1.79 -11.84
N ARG A 101 -5.33 -2.00 -13.15
CA ARG A 101 -4.21 -1.46 -13.95
C ARG A 101 -4.14 0.07 -13.96
N ASP A 102 -5.25 0.76 -13.67
CA ASP A 102 -5.35 2.22 -13.54
C ASP A 102 -5.40 2.63 -12.04
N THR A 103 -4.90 1.75 -11.15
CA THR A 103 -4.93 1.93 -9.71
C THR A 103 -3.52 1.87 -9.12
N VAL A 104 -3.21 2.84 -8.25
CA VAL A 104 -2.05 2.86 -7.36
C VAL A 104 -2.45 2.27 -6.02
N LEU A 105 -1.70 1.30 -5.50
CA LEU A 105 -1.86 0.77 -4.14
C LEU A 105 -0.70 1.26 -3.27
N LEU A 106 -0.97 2.16 -2.33
CA LEU A 106 0.02 2.73 -1.42
C LEU A 106 -0.24 2.27 0.02
N GLY A 107 0.79 1.77 0.67
CA GLY A 107 0.74 1.42 2.09
C GLY A 107 1.86 2.05 2.90
N PHE A 108 1.59 2.26 4.19
CA PHE A 108 2.57 2.69 5.18
C PHE A 108 2.73 1.63 6.27
N SER A 109 3.97 1.30 6.65
CA SER A 109 4.29 0.38 7.76
C SER A 109 3.59 -0.97 7.59
N GLN A 110 2.70 -1.38 8.49
CA GLN A 110 1.90 -2.61 8.36
C GLN A 110 1.07 -2.62 7.07
N GLY A 111 0.46 -1.47 6.70
CA GLY A 111 -0.25 -1.32 5.43
C GLY A 111 0.67 -1.49 4.21
N ALA A 112 1.95 -1.13 4.32
CA ALA A 112 2.93 -1.33 3.26
C ALA A 112 3.29 -2.81 3.07
N ALA A 113 3.40 -3.58 4.16
CA ALA A 113 3.56 -5.03 4.10
C ALA A 113 2.35 -5.69 3.42
N MET A 114 1.12 -5.23 3.75
CA MET A 114 -0.13 -5.67 3.11
C MET A 114 -0.15 -5.31 1.61
N ALA A 115 0.25 -4.08 1.25
CA ALA A 115 0.27 -3.62 -0.14
C ALA A 115 1.22 -4.45 -1.00
N LEU A 116 2.39 -4.79 -0.49
CA LEU A 116 3.34 -5.66 -1.18
C LEU A 116 2.79 -7.07 -1.38
N ASP A 117 2.29 -7.68 -0.30
CA ASP A 117 1.88 -9.09 -0.36
C ASP A 117 0.59 -9.29 -1.17
N ALA A 118 -0.40 -8.41 -1.04
CA ALA A 118 -1.62 -8.48 -1.83
C ALA A 118 -1.43 -7.92 -3.25
N GLY A 119 -0.80 -6.75 -3.36
CA GLY A 119 -0.70 -6.00 -4.61
C GLY A 119 0.14 -6.71 -5.67
N LEU A 120 1.27 -7.33 -5.28
CA LEU A 120 2.13 -8.06 -6.21
C LEU A 120 1.60 -9.45 -6.61
N ARG A 121 0.34 -9.73 -6.33
CA ARG A 121 -0.44 -10.87 -6.85
C ARG A 121 -1.52 -10.45 -7.84
N LEU A 122 -1.56 -9.16 -8.19
CA LEU A 122 -2.60 -8.56 -9.02
C LEU A 122 -1.98 -7.64 -10.08
N ASP A 123 -2.70 -7.39 -11.16
CA ASP A 123 -2.29 -6.49 -12.25
C ASP A 123 -2.59 -5.02 -11.87
N LEU A 124 -1.82 -4.48 -10.92
CA LEU A 124 -1.91 -3.08 -10.49
C LEU A 124 -1.03 -2.16 -11.35
N GLY A 125 -1.47 -0.91 -11.53
CA GLY A 125 -0.66 0.11 -12.20
C GLY A 125 0.63 0.43 -11.44
N LEU A 126 0.56 0.54 -10.10
CA LEU A 126 1.72 0.80 -9.25
C LEU A 126 1.48 0.29 -7.83
N VAL A 127 2.49 -0.31 -7.22
CA VAL A 127 2.54 -0.59 -5.77
C VAL A 127 3.58 0.30 -5.12
N VAL A 128 3.17 1.03 -4.06
CA VAL A 128 4.04 1.92 -3.27
C VAL A 128 4.11 1.42 -1.83
N SER A 129 5.30 1.12 -1.34
CA SER A 129 5.56 0.62 0.01
C SER A 129 6.44 1.61 0.77
N CYS A 130 5.87 2.27 1.79
CA CYS A 130 6.55 3.22 2.66
C CYS A 130 6.84 2.56 4.01
N SER A 131 8.11 2.44 4.40
CA SER A 131 8.56 1.81 5.65
C SER A 131 7.96 0.40 5.86
N GLY A 132 7.83 -0.37 4.78
CA GLY A 132 7.25 -1.71 4.81
C GLY A 132 8.28 -2.79 5.14
N TYR A 133 7.76 -4.00 5.36
CA TYR A 133 8.55 -5.21 5.61
C TYR A 133 7.93 -6.41 4.87
N PRO A 134 8.71 -7.44 4.51
CA PRO A 134 8.17 -8.62 3.85
C PRO A 134 7.49 -9.53 4.90
N HIS A 135 6.32 -10.08 4.58
CA HIS A 135 5.76 -11.18 5.36
C HIS A 135 6.65 -12.43 5.24
N PRO A 136 6.65 -13.33 6.23
CA PRO A 136 7.27 -14.66 6.09
C PRO A 136 6.72 -15.38 4.86
N GLU A 137 7.57 -16.07 4.12
CA GLU A 137 7.18 -16.83 2.92
C GLU A 137 6.59 -15.97 1.77
N TRP A 138 6.60 -14.64 1.87
CA TRP A 138 6.15 -13.78 0.78
C TRP A 138 6.99 -13.99 -0.48
N ILE A 139 6.29 -14.29 -1.58
CA ILE A 139 6.87 -14.45 -2.91
C ILE A 139 6.06 -13.59 -3.88
N PRO A 140 6.66 -12.55 -4.47
CA PRO A 140 5.98 -11.75 -5.48
C PRO A 140 5.70 -12.58 -6.74
N SER A 141 4.49 -12.47 -7.30
CA SER A 141 4.05 -13.27 -8.46
C SER A 141 3.79 -12.46 -9.72
N GLU A 142 3.34 -11.22 -9.60
CA GLU A 142 3.09 -10.32 -10.73
C GLU A 142 4.25 -9.35 -10.93
N ASN A 143 4.36 -8.77 -12.13
CA ASN A 143 5.43 -7.83 -12.49
C ASN A 143 4.84 -6.44 -12.74
N CYS A 144 4.25 -5.82 -11.73
CA CYS A 144 3.83 -4.43 -11.77
C CYS A 144 4.96 -3.49 -11.28
N PRO A 145 4.94 -2.20 -11.64
CA PRO A 145 5.87 -1.21 -11.09
C PRO A 145 5.81 -1.16 -9.56
N VAL A 146 6.97 -1.01 -8.91
CA VAL A 146 7.09 -0.93 -7.45
C VAL A 146 7.95 0.26 -7.06
N LEU A 147 7.47 1.07 -6.11
CA LEU A 147 8.27 2.07 -5.41
C LEU A 147 8.40 1.70 -3.93
N LEU A 148 9.63 1.73 -3.44
CA LEU A 148 9.95 1.51 -2.03
C LEU A 148 10.52 2.79 -1.44
N SER A 149 10.10 3.17 -0.23
CA SER A 149 10.78 4.19 0.56
C SER A 149 11.00 3.74 2.00
N HIS A 150 12.10 4.21 2.60
CA HIS A 150 12.41 3.93 3.99
C HIS A 150 13.20 5.06 4.64
N GLY A 151 12.91 5.32 5.92
CA GLY A 151 13.72 6.22 6.74
C GLY A 151 15.02 5.54 7.19
N LEU A 152 16.17 6.20 7.02
CA LEU A 152 17.45 5.68 7.49
C LEU A 152 17.56 5.59 9.02
N GLN A 153 16.75 6.40 9.74
CA GLN A 153 16.68 6.46 11.19
C GLN A 153 15.38 5.80 11.73
N ASP A 154 14.76 4.92 10.93
CA ASP A 154 13.56 4.20 11.33
C ASP A 154 13.91 3.13 12.39
N ASP A 155 13.46 3.37 13.63
CA ASP A 155 13.66 2.51 14.80
C ASP A 155 12.46 1.58 15.07
N ILE A 156 11.39 1.71 14.31
CA ILE A 156 10.19 0.87 14.39
C ILE A 156 10.28 -0.31 13.40
N VAL A 157 10.55 0.02 12.13
CA VAL A 157 10.83 -0.97 11.08
C VAL A 157 12.23 -0.67 10.53
N PRO A 158 13.23 -1.54 10.77
CA PRO A 158 14.60 -1.22 10.37
C PRO A 158 14.74 -1.12 8.84
N PRO A 159 15.60 -0.22 8.32
CA PRO A 159 15.80 -0.03 6.87
C PRO A 159 16.23 -1.31 6.14
N SER A 160 16.81 -2.27 6.86
CA SER A 160 17.14 -3.59 6.31
C SER A 160 15.93 -4.33 5.75
N ALA A 161 14.72 -4.04 6.24
CA ALA A 161 13.48 -4.67 5.76
C ALA A 161 13.19 -4.28 4.29
N SER A 162 13.29 -2.99 3.93
CA SER A 162 13.09 -2.57 2.54
C SER A 162 14.22 -3.04 1.62
N ARG A 163 15.43 -3.14 2.13
CA ARG A 163 16.58 -3.73 1.38
C ARG A 163 16.36 -5.22 1.11
N GLU A 164 15.76 -5.96 2.06
CA GLU A 164 15.35 -7.36 1.84
C GLU A 164 14.26 -7.46 0.76
N ILE A 165 13.23 -6.61 0.81
CA ILE A 165 12.19 -6.52 -0.23
C ILE A 165 12.84 -6.30 -1.59
N LEU A 166 13.70 -5.29 -1.73
CA LEU A 166 14.41 -4.97 -2.96
C LEU A 166 15.23 -6.17 -3.49
N LYS A 167 15.93 -6.88 -2.59
CA LYS A 167 16.68 -8.09 -2.94
C LYS A 167 15.77 -9.19 -3.48
N LYS A 168 14.63 -9.45 -2.84
CA LYS A 168 13.63 -10.45 -3.29
C LYS A 168 13.06 -10.10 -4.67
N LEU A 169 12.71 -8.82 -4.90
CA LEU A 169 12.21 -8.33 -6.19
C LEU A 169 13.26 -8.50 -7.29
N LYS A 170 14.50 -8.07 -7.06
CA LYS A 170 15.61 -8.23 -8.02
C LYS A 170 15.89 -9.70 -8.34
N HIS A 171 15.84 -10.57 -7.35
CA HIS A 171 16.00 -12.02 -7.56
C HIS A 171 14.92 -12.60 -8.49
N LYS A 172 13.70 -12.07 -8.42
CA LYS A 172 12.58 -12.42 -9.31
C LYS A 172 12.60 -11.66 -10.64
N LYS A 173 13.67 -10.90 -10.91
CA LYS A 173 13.87 -10.12 -12.15
C LYS A 173 12.80 -9.08 -12.43
N TYR A 174 12.21 -8.48 -11.37
CA TYR A 174 11.35 -7.32 -11.52
C TYR A 174 12.15 -6.17 -12.16
N LEU A 175 11.68 -5.68 -13.29
CA LEU A 175 12.39 -4.69 -14.10
C LEU A 175 12.10 -3.25 -13.69
N ASN A 176 10.93 -3.00 -13.09
CA ASN A 176 10.46 -1.65 -12.76
C ASN A 176 10.32 -1.48 -11.24
N VAL A 177 11.47 -1.40 -10.55
CA VAL A 177 11.54 -1.20 -9.09
C VAL A 177 12.41 0.01 -8.77
N GLY A 178 11.80 1.04 -8.15
CA GLY A 178 12.50 2.16 -7.52
C GLY A 178 12.62 1.94 -6.02
N SER A 179 13.77 2.34 -5.44
CA SER A 179 14.00 2.28 -3.99
C SER A 179 14.72 3.54 -3.52
N HIS A 180 14.15 4.21 -2.52
CA HIS A 180 14.60 5.49 -1.99
C HIS A 180 14.75 5.43 -0.48
N GLU A 181 15.88 5.87 0.03
CA GLU A 181 16.15 5.99 1.46
C GLU A 181 16.31 7.47 1.82
N PHE A 182 15.67 7.91 2.90
CA PHE A 182 15.66 9.30 3.34
C PHE A 182 16.20 9.43 4.76
N ASN A 183 16.80 10.57 5.08
CA ASN A 183 17.30 10.84 6.42
C ASN A 183 16.15 11.26 7.36
N CYS A 184 15.26 10.32 7.68
CA CYS A 184 14.11 10.51 8.56
C CYS A 184 13.86 9.24 9.39
N ALA A 185 13.00 9.34 10.40
CA ALA A 185 12.53 8.24 11.22
C ALA A 185 11.39 7.46 10.52
N HIS A 186 10.48 6.81 11.29
CA HIS A 186 9.34 6.04 10.77
C HIS A 186 8.23 6.96 10.22
N THR A 187 8.42 7.47 9.00
CA THR A 187 7.49 8.39 8.34
C THR A 187 7.60 8.33 6.81
N ILE A 188 6.63 8.91 6.11
CA ILE A 188 6.69 9.16 4.66
C ILE A 188 7.37 10.52 4.46
N HIS A 189 8.57 10.53 3.87
CA HIS A 189 9.31 11.76 3.61
C HIS A 189 8.64 12.58 2.48
N GLU A 190 8.58 13.91 2.64
CA GLU A 190 7.90 14.81 1.68
C GLU A 190 8.45 14.67 0.25
N ASN A 191 9.77 14.58 0.07
CA ASN A 191 10.38 14.41 -1.25
C ASN A 191 9.97 13.09 -1.93
N PHE A 192 9.47 12.10 -1.19
CA PHE A 192 8.99 10.86 -1.78
C PHE A 192 7.64 11.06 -2.49
N ILE A 193 6.86 12.05 -2.08
CA ILE A 193 5.60 12.42 -2.76
C ILE A 193 5.88 12.81 -4.21
N ASP A 194 6.95 13.59 -4.44
CA ASP A 194 7.35 13.99 -5.79
C ASP A 194 7.83 12.80 -6.63
N VAL A 195 8.57 11.88 -6.03
CA VAL A 195 8.97 10.62 -6.69
C VAL A 195 7.74 9.80 -7.12
N ILE A 196 6.73 9.71 -6.25
CA ILE A 196 5.48 9.00 -6.57
C ILE A 196 4.75 9.71 -7.71
N ARG A 197 4.63 11.04 -7.69
CA ARG A 197 3.99 11.82 -8.77
C ARG A 197 4.68 11.59 -10.12
N ILE A 198 6.01 11.73 -10.16
CA ILE A 198 6.79 11.49 -11.37
C ILE A 198 6.52 10.07 -11.89
N LYS A 199 6.50 9.08 -10.99
CA LYS A 199 6.26 7.70 -11.40
C LYS A 199 4.84 7.47 -11.92
N ILE A 200 3.85 8.12 -11.34
CA ILE A 200 2.46 8.08 -11.81
C ILE A 200 2.36 8.66 -13.23
N GLU A 201 2.95 9.84 -13.49
CA GLU A 201 2.97 10.49 -14.81
C GLU A 201 3.76 9.69 -15.87
N GLU A 202 4.70 8.83 -15.46
CA GLU A 202 5.42 7.92 -16.37
C GLU A 202 4.60 6.69 -16.77
N ILE A 203 3.66 6.28 -15.92
CA ILE A 203 2.91 5.01 -16.08
C ILE A 203 1.57 5.26 -16.77
N PHE A 204 0.90 6.33 -16.40
CA PHE A 204 -0.44 6.68 -16.88
C PHE A 204 -0.41 7.88 -17.84
#